data_d57847d3c7999e23c5987a8ca33bbe8b
#
_entry.id   d57847d3c7999e23c5987a8ca33bbe8b
#
_cell.length_a   1.000
_cell.length_b   1.000
_cell.length_c   1.000
_cell.angle_alpha   90.00
_cell.angle_beta   90.00
_cell.angle_gamma   90.00
#
_symmetry.space_group_name_H-M   'P 1'
#
loop_
_entity.id
_entity.type
_entity.pdbx_description
1 polymer ?
#
loop_
_entity_poly.entity_id
_entity_poly.type
_entity_poly.pdbx_seq_one_letter_code
_entity_poly.pdbx_strand_id
1 'polypeptide(L)'
;MATEYKVPTLVEPAPPKPNEVVLVTSGDLRHTANVVGWPEQQVLEKQIADVLAEIGYTVRRGHEYDPEVGHGFIWNQRMGMDVFADIHPDTPIIIAEAVWEYSHHVLSGLKTQRGPILTAANWSGTHPGLVGLANLNASMTKAGMEYSTIWSEDFTDDWARDALKEWATT
;
A
#
# COMPACT_ATOMS: atom_id res chain seq x y z
N MET A 1 45.83 -3.90 1.80
CA MET A 1 45.08 -3.55 3.01
C MET A 1 43.64 -4.02 2.78
N ALA A 2 43.15 -4.94 3.60
CA ALA A 2 41.75 -5.34 3.52
C ALA A 2 40.87 -4.19 4.03
N THR A 3 39.95 -3.72 3.24
CA THR A 3 38.98 -2.71 3.64
C THR A 3 38.00 -3.38 4.61
N GLU A 4 38.02 -2.94 5.86
CA GLU A 4 37.08 -3.43 6.88
C GLU A 4 35.66 -3.08 6.43
N TYR A 5 34.84 -4.11 6.18
CA TYR A 5 33.42 -3.90 5.84
C TYR A 5 32.67 -3.48 7.10
N LYS A 6 32.26 -2.22 7.15
CA LYS A 6 31.35 -1.75 8.20
C LYS A 6 29.94 -2.17 7.85
N VAL A 7 29.35 -3.07 8.63
CA VAL A 7 27.92 -3.37 8.55
C VAL A 7 27.16 -2.07 8.85
N PRO A 8 26.29 -1.61 7.93
CA PRO A 8 25.45 -0.46 8.24
C PRO A 8 24.66 -0.71 9.52
N THR A 9 24.62 0.25 10.41
CA THR A 9 23.76 0.16 11.59
C THR A 9 22.32 0.14 11.09
N LEU A 10 21.59 -0.95 11.34
CA LEU A 10 20.15 -1.01 11.08
C LEU A 10 19.50 0.01 12.02
N VAL A 11 18.98 1.07 11.44
CA VAL A 11 18.13 2.03 12.17
C VAL A 11 16.74 1.40 12.20
N GLU A 12 16.27 1.03 13.38
CA GLU A 12 14.89 0.58 13.54
C GLU A 12 13.93 1.73 13.17
N PRO A 13 12.92 1.48 12.30
CA PRO A 13 11.91 2.49 12.01
C PRO A 13 11.17 2.94 13.28
N ALA A 14 10.70 4.18 13.28
CA ALA A 14 9.93 4.69 14.41
C ALA A 14 8.64 3.84 14.60
N PRO A 15 8.25 3.56 15.85
CA PRO A 15 7.02 2.80 16.11
C PRO A 15 5.79 3.51 15.55
N PRO A 16 4.71 2.75 15.27
CA PRO A 16 3.49 3.33 14.72
C PRO A 16 2.91 4.39 15.66
N LYS A 17 2.40 5.47 15.10
CA LYS A 17 1.68 6.49 15.87
C LYS A 17 0.25 6.07 16.09
N PRO A 18 -0.35 6.46 17.22
CA PRO A 18 -1.79 6.25 17.43
C PRO A 18 -2.61 6.86 16.29
N ASN A 19 -3.63 6.15 15.83
CA ASN A 19 -4.52 6.59 14.76
C ASN A 19 -3.80 6.97 13.44
N GLU A 20 -2.65 6.38 13.16
CA GLU A 20 -1.96 6.50 11.87
C GLU A 20 -2.00 5.15 11.13
N VAL A 21 -2.36 5.22 9.86
CA VAL A 21 -2.27 4.09 8.93
C VAL A 21 -1.29 4.47 7.81
N VAL A 22 -0.45 3.53 7.41
CA VAL A 22 0.43 3.74 6.26
C VAL A 22 -0.20 3.14 5.01
N LEU A 23 -0.28 3.94 3.95
CA LEU A 23 -0.76 3.52 2.65
C LEU A 23 0.43 3.29 1.72
N VAL A 24 0.45 2.15 1.06
CA VAL A 24 1.39 1.81 -0.02
C VAL A 24 0.61 1.42 -1.27
N THR A 25 1.23 1.59 -2.42
CA THR A 25 0.62 1.17 -3.68
C THR A 25 1.67 0.59 -4.63
N SER A 26 1.36 -0.56 -5.20
CA SER A 26 2.19 -1.21 -6.20
C SER A 26 1.72 -0.88 -7.60
N GLY A 27 2.64 -0.79 -8.55
CA GLY A 27 2.34 -0.44 -9.92
C GLY A 27 2.58 -1.55 -10.92
N ASP A 28 2.37 -1.21 -12.17
CA ASP A 28 2.68 -2.05 -13.33
C ASP A 28 4.20 -2.03 -13.63
N LEU A 29 4.70 -3.05 -14.33
CA LEU A 29 6.07 -3.07 -14.84
C LEU A 29 6.32 -2.02 -15.93
N ARG A 30 5.26 -1.57 -16.59
CA ARG A 30 5.33 -0.60 -17.66
C ARG A 30 5.18 0.81 -17.09
N HIS A 31 6.22 1.60 -17.22
CA HIS A 31 6.22 2.99 -16.77
C HIS A 31 5.03 3.80 -17.31
N THR A 32 4.70 3.65 -18.60
CA THR A 32 3.57 4.38 -19.21
C THR A 32 2.23 4.03 -18.59
N ALA A 33 2.03 2.78 -18.15
CA ALA A 33 0.80 2.37 -17.46
C ALA A 33 0.70 3.06 -16.09
N ASN A 34 1.81 3.16 -15.36
CA ASN A 34 1.85 3.86 -14.09
C ASN A 34 1.54 5.35 -14.23
N VAL A 35 2.15 6.03 -15.21
CA VAL A 35 1.88 7.46 -15.44
C VAL A 35 0.41 7.70 -15.79
N VAL A 36 -0.18 6.87 -16.65
CA VAL A 36 -1.59 6.99 -17.07
C VAL A 36 -2.54 6.66 -15.91
N GLY A 37 -2.23 5.65 -15.08
CA GLY A 37 -3.07 5.24 -13.96
C GLY A 37 -2.93 6.11 -12.71
N TRP A 38 -1.88 6.91 -12.62
CA TRP A 38 -1.58 7.68 -11.41
C TRP A 38 -2.70 8.64 -10.96
N PRO A 39 -3.37 9.40 -11.84
CA PRO A 39 -4.49 10.26 -11.43
C PRO A 39 -5.63 9.49 -10.76
N GLU A 40 -5.99 8.31 -11.26
CA GLU A 40 -7.04 7.47 -10.64
C GLU A 40 -6.58 6.91 -9.29
N GLN A 41 -5.33 6.52 -9.19
CA GLN A 41 -4.74 6.08 -7.91
C GLN A 41 -4.82 7.19 -6.86
N GLN A 42 -4.51 8.43 -7.20
CA GLN A 42 -4.63 9.58 -6.29
C GLN A 42 -6.07 9.79 -5.81
N VAL A 43 -7.05 9.59 -6.68
CA VAL A 43 -8.47 9.66 -6.30
C VAL A 43 -8.83 8.60 -5.29
N LEU A 44 -8.46 7.33 -5.53
CA LEU A 44 -8.69 6.23 -4.60
C LEU A 44 -8.02 6.48 -3.24
N GLU A 45 -6.76 6.88 -3.23
CA GLU A 45 -6.04 7.17 -1.99
C GLU A 45 -6.73 8.28 -1.18
N LYS A 46 -7.19 9.32 -1.88
CA LYS A 46 -7.94 10.41 -1.24
C LYS A 46 -9.27 9.93 -0.66
N GLN A 47 -10.03 9.12 -1.37
CA GLN A 47 -11.30 8.57 -0.89
C GLN A 47 -11.10 7.76 0.39
N ILE A 48 -10.10 6.87 0.43
CA ILE A 48 -9.74 6.11 1.63
C ILE A 48 -9.34 7.04 2.78
N ALA A 49 -8.50 8.04 2.51
CA ALA A 49 -8.05 8.97 3.53
C ALA A 49 -9.20 9.83 4.10
N ASP A 50 -10.12 10.29 3.24
CA ASP A 50 -11.29 11.06 3.66
C ASP A 50 -12.19 10.25 4.60
N VAL A 51 -12.44 8.97 4.29
CA VAL A 51 -13.24 8.08 5.16
C VAL A 51 -12.58 7.87 6.52
N LEU A 52 -11.29 7.63 6.56
CA LEU A 52 -10.56 7.41 7.80
C LEU A 52 -10.42 8.69 8.63
N ALA A 53 -10.34 9.85 8.00
CA ALA A 53 -10.32 11.14 8.68
C ALA A 53 -11.61 11.42 9.49
N GLU A 54 -12.76 10.88 9.08
CA GLU A 54 -14.03 11.02 9.80
C GLU A 54 -14.00 10.42 11.22
N ILE A 55 -13.13 9.43 11.43
CA ILE A 55 -12.93 8.79 12.74
C ILE A 55 -11.61 9.22 13.42
N GLY A 56 -10.97 10.27 12.91
CA GLY A 56 -9.75 10.84 13.49
C GLY A 56 -8.46 10.09 13.16
N TYR A 57 -8.46 9.27 12.11
CA TYR A 57 -7.25 8.61 11.62
C TYR A 57 -6.54 9.45 10.56
N THR A 58 -5.22 9.35 10.53
CA THR A 58 -4.36 9.95 9.50
C THR A 58 -3.83 8.85 8.58
N VAL A 59 -3.97 9.06 7.29
CA VAL A 59 -3.35 8.19 6.29
C VAL A 59 -2.06 8.86 5.79
N ARG A 60 -0.94 8.18 5.98
CA ARG A 60 0.37 8.61 5.48
C ARG A 60 0.84 7.67 4.38
N ARG A 61 1.30 8.22 3.27
CA ARG A 61 1.94 7.39 2.24
C ARG A 61 3.28 6.84 2.76
N GLY A 62 3.53 5.57 2.49
CA GLY A 62 4.79 4.90 2.82
C GLY A 62 5.93 5.28 1.88
N HIS A 63 5.62 5.88 0.73
CA HIS A 63 6.58 6.37 -0.26
C HIS A 63 6.01 7.56 -1.02
N GLU A 64 6.88 8.46 -1.43
CA GLU A 64 6.48 9.72 -2.04
C GLU A 64 6.20 9.59 -3.56
N TYR A 65 5.50 10.62 -4.09
CA TYR A 65 5.44 10.83 -5.53
C TYR A 65 6.82 11.23 -6.05
N ASP A 66 7.24 10.61 -7.15
CA ASP A 66 8.49 10.93 -7.81
C ASP A 66 8.22 11.75 -9.08
N PRO A 67 8.57 13.05 -9.10
CA PRO A 67 8.33 13.90 -10.25
C PRO A 67 9.19 13.54 -11.47
N GLU A 68 10.30 12.84 -11.30
CA GLU A 68 11.15 12.41 -12.41
C GLU A 68 10.54 11.25 -13.18
N VAL A 69 9.80 10.36 -12.49
CA VAL A 69 9.09 9.24 -13.12
C VAL A 69 7.62 9.54 -13.37
N GLY A 70 7.05 10.57 -12.76
CA GLY A 70 5.69 11.04 -13.00
C GLY A 70 4.59 10.22 -12.31
N HIS A 71 4.91 9.44 -11.29
CA HIS A 71 3.96 8.69 -10.48
C HIS A 71 4.51 8.36 -9.10
N GLY A 72 3.65 7.92 -8.19
CA GLY A 72 4.00 7.50 -6.84
C GLY A 72 3.78 6.01 -6.57
N PHE A 73 3.83 5.14 -7.59
CA PHE A 73 3.76 3.69 -7.40
C PHE A 73 5.12 3.10 -7.02
N ILE A 74 5.10 2.05 -6.21
CA ILE A 74 6.23 1.12 -6.10
C ILE A 74 6.25 0.32 -7.41
N TRP A 75 7.29 0.48 -8.21
CA TRP A 75 7.34 -0.05 -9.57
C TRP A 75 8.49 -1.04 -9.84
N ASN A 76 9.19 -1.44 -8.77
CA ASN A 76 10.14 -2.53 -8.82
C ASN A 76 10.32 -3.13 -7.42
N GLN A 77 10.82 -4.37 -7.39
CA GLN A 77 10.98 -5.14 -6.16
C GLN A 77 11.96 -4.50 -5.17
N ARG A 78 13.05 -3.91 -5.66
CA ARG A 78 14.04 -3.26 -4.78
C ARG A 78 13.43 -2.08 -4.04
N MET A 79 12.70 -1.22 -4.75
CA MET A 79 11.97 -0.10 -4.15
C MET A 79 10.99 -0.59 -3.08
N GLY A 80 10.24 -1.67 -3.37
CA GLY A 80 9.34 -2.27 -2.39
C GLY A 80 10.06 -2.70 -1.11
N MET A 81 11.20 -3.36 -1.23
CA MET A 81 11.99 -3.76 -0.05
C MET A 81 12.51 -2.55 0.73
N ASP A 82 12.98 -1.51 0.04
CA ASP A 82 13.49 -0.29 0.67
C ASP A 82 12.36 0.46 1.39
N VAL A 83 11.17 0.59 0.78
CA VAL A 83 9.99 1.22 1.41
C VAL A 83 9.59 0.51 2.70
N PHE A 84 9.51 -0.82 2.68
CA PHE A 84 9.12 -1.59 3.88
C PHE A 84 10.24 -1.64 4.94
N ALA A 85 11.49 -1.42 4.58
CA ALA A 85 12.57 -1.27 5.56
C ALA A 85 12.42 0.02 6.41
N ASP A 86 11.74 1.03 5.89
CA ASP A 86 11.48 2.30 6.57
C ASP A 86 10.12 2.32 7.33
N ILE A 87 9.33 1.25 7.23
CA ILE A 87 8.04 1.11 7.92
C ILE A 87 8.21 0.15 9.09
N HIS A 88 7.80 0.59 10.30
CA HIS A 88 7.85 -0.29 11.47
C HIS A 88 6.97 -1.53 11.26
N PRO A 89 7.44 -2.73 11.59
CA PRO A 89 6.71 -3.97 11.32
C PRO A 89 5.30 -4.08 11.91
N ASP A 90 5.01 -3.37 12.99
CA ASP A 90 3.71 -3.39 13.65
C ASP A 90 2.75 -2.28 13.14
N THR A 91 3.15 -1.52 12.12
CA THR A 91 2.31 -0.46 11.57
C THR A 91 1.12 -1.03 10.80
N PRO A 92 -0.12 -0.54 11.02
CA PRO A 92 -1.24 -0.87 10.16
C PRO A 92 -1.01 -0.37 8.73
N ILE A 93 -1.20 -1.25 7.75
CA ILE A 93 -0.92 -0.95 6.33
C ILE A 93 -2.16 -1.16 5.47
N ILE A 94 -2.43 -0.19 4.61
CA ILE A 94 -3.38 -0.32 3.50
C ILE A 94 -2.59 -0.40 2.19
N ILE A 95 -2.86 -1.43 1.40
CA ILE A 95 -2.38 -1.51 0.01
C ILE A 95 -3.57 -1.13 -0.87
N ALA A 96 -3.48 0.06 -1.46
CA ALA A 96 -4.55 0.64 -2.27
C ALA A 96 -4.25 0.46 -3.76
N GLU A 97 -5.19 -0.14 -4.50
CA GLU A 97 -5.01 -0.55 -5.88
C GLU A 97 -6.08 0.06 -6.79
N ALA A 98 -5.69 0.99 -7.65
CA ALA A 98 -6.54 1.55 -8.71
C ALA A 98 -6.12 1.08 -10.11
N VAL A 99 -5.07 0.28 -10.23
CA VAL A 99 -4.54 -0.22 -11.50
C VAL A 99 -4.10 -1.68 -11.34
N TRP A 100 -3.61 -2.30 -12.44
CA TRP A 100 -2.99 -3.60 -12.36
C TRP A 100 -1.74 -3.55 -11.50
N GLU A 101 -1.66 -4.45 -10.53
CA GLU A 101 -0.57 -4.55 -9.56
C GLU A 101 0.31 -5.77 -9.82
N TYR A 102 1.61 -5.59 -9.63
CA TYR A 102 2.56 -6.70 -9.60
C TYR A 102 2.96 -6.99 -8.15
N SER A 103 2.35 -8.01 -7.57
CA SER A 103 2.54 -8.40 -6.16
C SER A 103 4.00 -8.63 -5.76
N HIS A 104 4.87 -9.02 -6.68
CA HIS A 104 6.30 -9.20 -6.40
C HIS A 104 7.04 -7.89 -6.09
N HIS A 105 6.47 -6.73 -6.44
CA HIS A 105 7.05 -5.44 -6.06
C HIS A 105 6.94 -5.19 -4.55
N VAL A 106 5.89 -5.66 -3.91
CA VAL A 106 5.60 -5.39 -2.49
C VAL A 106 5.67 -6.63 -1.59
N LEU A 107 5.44 -7.84 -2.12
CA LEU A 107 5.27 -9.05 -1.33
C LEU A 107 6.48 -9.36 -0.42
N SER A 108 7.70 -9.14 -0.90
CA SER A 108 8.92 -9.38 -0.13
C SER A 108 8.99 -8.47 1.10
N GLY A 109 8.62 -7.20 0.94
CA GLY A 109 8.54 -6.23 2.03
C GLY A 109 7.38 -6.53 2.98
N LEU A 110 6.19 -6.82 2.44
CA LEU A 110 5.02 -7.20 3.23
C LEU A 110 5.27 -8.38 4.17
N LYS A 111 6.13 -9.32 3.79
CA LYS A 111 6.51 -10.45 4.66
C LYS A 111 7.18 -10.02 5.96
N THR A 112 7.68 -8.81 6.06
CA THR A 112 8.28 -8.28 7.29
C THR A 112 7.22 -7.66 8.22
N GLN A 113 5.99 -7.44 7.74
CA GLN A 113 4.92 -6.81 8.51
C GLN A 113 4.24 -7.81 9.45
N ARG A 114 3.91 -7.33 10.64
CA ARG A 114 3.18 -8.04 11.70
C ARG A 114 1.90 -7.32 12.10
N GLY A 115 1.81 -6.03 11.80
CA GLY A 115 0.61 -5.23 11.99
C GLY A 115 -0.51 -5.62 11.02
N PRO A 116 -1.72 -5.11 11.23
CA PRO A 116 -2.86 -5.37 10.35
C PRO A 116 -2.57 -4.94 8.91
N ILE A 117 -2.97 -5.77 7.94
CA ILE A 117 -2.86 -5.49 6.52
C ILE A 117 -4.26 -5.48 5.90
N LEU A 118 -4.57 -4.41 5.19
CA LEU A 118 -5.77 -4.29 4.37
C LEU A 118 -5.38 -4.15 2.90
N THR A 119 -5.99 -4.93 2.03
CA THR A 119 -5.96 -4.68 0.59
C THR A 119 -7.25 -3.97 0.20
N ALA A 120 -7.16 -2.87 -0.53
CA ALA A 120 -8.30 -2.04 -0.92
C ALA A 120 -8.23 -1.68 -2.40
N ALA A 121 -9.35 -1.82 -3.13
CA ALA A 121 -9.39 -1.50 -4.55
C ALA A 121 -10.73 -0.92 -4.99
N ASN A 122 -10.69 -0.07 -6.03
CA ASN A 122 -11.88 0.24 -6.81
C ASN A 122 -12.15 -0.87 -7.83
N TRP A 123 -13.42 -1.09 -8.18
CA TRP A 123 -13.80 -2.02 -9.25
C TRP A 123 -14.37 -1.31 -10.48
N SER A 124 -14.52 0.00 -10.43
CA SER A 124 -15.02 0.86 -11.51
C SER A 124 -13.91 1.74 -12.09
N GLY A 125 -14.27 2.56 -13.06
CA GLY A 125 -13.37 3.49 -13.71
C GLY A 125 -12.61 2.88 -14.90
N THR A 126 -11.68 3.64 -15.44
CA THR A 126 -10.88 3.25 -16.61
C THR A 126 -9.83 2.20 -16.24
N HIS A 127 -9.33 2.25 -15.02
CA HIS A 127 -8.29 1.36 -14.50
C HIS A 127 -8.76 0.71 -13.17
N PRO A 128 -9.69 -0.27 -13.24
CA PRO A 128 -10.19 -0.90 -12.01
C PRO A 128 -9.09 -1.71 -11.31
N GLY A 129 -8.87 -1.43 -10.03
CA GLY A 129 -7.85 -2.07 -9.22
C GLY A 129 -8.18 -3.49 -8.76
N LEU A 130 -9.44 -3.94 -8.92
CA LEU A 130 -9.89 -5.25 -8.43
C LEU A 130 -9.05 -6.43 -8.94
N VAL A 131 -8.55 -6.36 -10.19
CA VAL A 131 -7.69 -7.41 -10.76
C VAL A 131 -6.32 -7.42 -10.06
N GLY A 132 -5.74 -6.26 -9.81
CA GLY A 132 -4.49 -6.11 -9.03
C GLY A 132 -4.65 -6.64 -7.61
N LEU A 133 -5.72 -6.22 -6.93
CA LEU A 133 -6.06 -6.71 -5.59
C LEU A 133 -6.20 -8.23 -5.55
N ALA A 134 -6.90 -8.84 -6.50
CA ALA A 134 -7.06 -10.29 -6.55
C ALA A 134 -5.72 -11.01 -6.76
N ASN A 135 -4.82 -10.46 -7.59
CA ASN A 135 -3.48 -10.97 -7.81
C ASN A 135 -2.63 -10.90 -6.52
N LEU A 136 -2.65 -9.74 -5.83
CA LEU A 136 -1.95 -9.55 -4.57
C LEU A 136 -2.48 -10.51 -3.50
N ASN A 137 -3.80 -10.57 -3.31
CA ASN A 137 -4.44 -11.46 -2.34
C ASN A 137 -4.07 -12.93 -2.56
N ALA A 138 -4.06 -13.41 -3.81
CA ALA A 138 -3.62 -14.75 -4.13
C ALA A 138 -2.15 -15.00 -3.76
N SER A 139 -1.29 -14.01 -3.99
CA SER A 139 0.13 -14.07 -3.64
C SER A 139 0.35 -14.06 -2.13
N MET A 140 -0.37 -13.22 -1.40
CA MET A 140 -0.34 -13.16 0.07
C MET A 140 -0.84 -14.46 0.70
N THR A 141 -1.95 -15.01 0.19
CA THR A 141 -2.48 -16.32 0.63
C THR A 141 -1.45 -17.44 0.45
N LYS A 142 -0.80 -17.51 -0.73
CA LYS A 142 0.28 -18.49 -0.97
C LYS A 142 1.48 -18.28 -0.05
N ALA A 143 1.76 -17.05 0.34
CA ALA A 143 2.83 -16.72 1.26
C ALA A 143 2.46 -16.99 2.75
N GLY A 144 1.23 -17.43 3.04
CA GLY A 144 0.75 -17.67 4.39
C GLY A 144 0.60 -16.40 5.22
N MET A 145 0.21 -15.29 4.59
CA MET A 145 -0.01 -14.01 5.26
C MET A 145 -1.49 -13.84 5.58
N GLU A 146 -1.77 -13.24 6.73
CA GLU A 146 -3.11 -12.80 7.13
C GLU A 146 -3.36 -11.38 6.64
N TYR A 147 -4.55 -11.11 6.13
CA TYR A 147 -4.95 -9.80 5.64
C TYR A 147 -6.47 -9.69 5.57
N SER A 148 -6.97 -8.48 5.63
CA SER A 148 -8.36 -8.13 5.30
C SER A 148 -8.43 -7.58 3.87
N THR A 149 -9.63 -7.56 3.28
CA THR A 149 -9.82 -7.04 1.92
C THR A 149 -11.15 -6.31 1.80
N ILE A 150 -11.12 -5.14 1.14
CA ILE A 150 -12.30 -4.34 0.85
C ILE A 150 -12.21 -3.87 -0.59
N TRP A 151 -13.33 -3.94 -1.32
CA TRP A 151 -13.43 -3.30 -2.63
C TRP A 151 -14.77 -2.60 -2.77
N SER A 152 -14.78 -1.50 -3.49
CA SER A 152 -15.94 -0.66 -3.70
C SER A 152 -15.91 -0.09 -5.11
N GLU A 153 -16.99 0.50 -5.55
CA GLU A 153 -16.97 1.27 -6.79
C GLU A 153 -16.03 2.46 -6.67
N ASP A 154 -16.20 3.24 -5.60
CA ASP A 154 -15.47 4.49 -5.38
C ASP A 154 -15.37 4.87 -3.88
N PHE A 155 -15.61 3.93 -2.97
CA PHE A 155 -15.61 4.14 -1.51
C PHE A 155 -16.60 5.20 -1.02
N THR A 156 -17.65 5.49 -1.77
CA THR A 156 -18.74 6.37 -1.33
C THR A 156 -19.92 5.61 -0.73
N ASP A 157 -20.02 4.31 -0.95
CA ASP A 157 -21.07 3.48 -0.39
C ASP A 157 -20.86 3.21 1.11
N ASP A 158 -21.99 3.11 1.85
CA ASP A 158 -21.96 2.98 3.32
C ASP A 158 -21.24 1.69 3.75
N TRP A 159 -21.41 0.59 2.99
CA TRP A 159 -20.79 -0.68 3.34
C TRP A 159 -19.25 -0.60 3.35
N ALA A 160 -18.65 -0.07 2.28
CA ALA A 160 -17.20 0.04 2.19
C ALA A 160 -16.63 1.03 3.22
N ARG A 161 -17.36 2.13 3.45
CA ARG A 161 -16.99 3.15 4.45
C ARG A 161 -17.00 2.57 5.86
N ASP A 162 -18.05 1.84 6.22
CA ASP A 162 -18.19 1.22 7.54
C ASP A 162 -17.15 0.11 7.73
N ALA A 163 -16.93 -0.75 6.72
CA ALA A 163 -15.92 -1.80 6.76
C ALA A 163 -14.50 -1.22 6.93
N LEU A 164 -14.19 -0.10 6.26
CA LEU A 164 -12.89 0.57 6.38
C LEU A 164 -12.67 1.14 7.78
N LYS A 165 -13.72 1.76 8.36
CA LYS A 165 -13.69 2.28 9.74
C LYS A 165 -13.57 1.16 10.77
N GLU A 166 -14.32 0.08 10.59
CA GLU A 166 -14.24 -1.10 11.46
C GLU A 166 -12.84 -1.69 11.45
N TRP A 167 -12.25 -1.91 10.26
CA TRP A 167 -10.88 -2.42 10.15
C TRP A 167 -9.87 -1.55 10.88
N ALA A 168 -9.96 -0.23 10.76
CA ALA A 168 -9.00 0.68 11.38
C ALA A 168 -9.11 0.74 12.91
N THR A 169 -10.26 0.36 13.49
CA THR A 169 -10.53 0.46 14.94
C THR A 169 -10.47 -0.88 15.68
N THR A 170 -10.30 -2.00 14.96
CA THR A 170 -10.20 -3.35 15.53
C THR A 170 -8.77 -3.81 15.66
#